data_6f050d2e4779d154cc8692318f86f979
#
_entry.id   6f050d2e4779d154cc8692318f86f979
#
_cell.length_a   1.000
_cell.length_b   1.000
_cell.length_c   1.000
_cell.angle_alpha   90.00
_cell.angle_beta   90.00
_cell.angle_gamma   90.00
#
_symmetry.space_group_name_H-M   'P 1'
#
loop_
_entity.id
_entity.type
_entity.pdbx_description
1 polymer ?
#
loop_
_entity_poly.entity_id
_entity_poly.type
_entity_poly.pdbx_seq_one_letter_code
_entity_poly.pdbx_strand_id
1 'polypeptide(L)'
;MREFVSEQFSDMGALLSEMAKEVKNYETFDLELAKKVASELKKLKLTPIDVCCRYDKFGRIFVEIEVTDVDKNELEKLNLARKLSKICARKLDLPCISYAENIFRIQFAEKPIFNVQVGVAQHVCKNGVLCGDNYSYFNDGMGRMVFILSDGMGTGGRAAVEGAM
;
A
#
# COMPACT_ATOMS: atom_id res chain seq x y z
N MET A 1 19.71 31.29 10.39
CA MET A 1 19.17 30.92 9.05
C MET A 1 20.04 29.89 8.32
N ARG A 2 21.38 30.07 8.22
CA ARG A 2 22.26 29.06 7.56
C ARG A 2 22.27 27.68 8.29
N GLU A 3 22.31 27.66 9.62
CA GLU A 3 22.26 26.44 10.41
C GLU A 3 20.96 25.69 10.22
N PHE A 4 19.82 26.37 10.25
CA PHE A 4 18.51 25.77 10.02
C PHE A 4 18.40 25.12 8.63
N VAL A 5 18.91 25.80 7.60
CA VAL A 5 18.92 25.24 6.23
C VAL A 5 19.85 24.02 6.15
N SER A 6 21.01 24.08 6.82
CA SER A 6 21.95 22.95 6.87
C SER A 6 21.35 21.73 7.56
N GLU A 7 20.62 21.94 8.65
CA GLU A 7 19.92 20.88 9.39
C GLU A 7 18.84 20.21 8.53
N GLN A 8 18.01 21.00 7.84
CA GLN A 8 17.02 20.46 6.92
C GLN A 8 17.62 19.65 5.77
N PHE A 9 18.74 20.10 5.20
CA PHE A 9 19.43 19.29 4.18
C PHE A 9 20.03 18.01 4.75
N SER A 10 20.51 18.03 5.98
CA SER A 10 20.99 16.82 6.66
C SER A 10 19.87 15.81 6.87
N ASP A 11 18.72 16.26 7.35
CA ASP A 11 17.55 15.41 7.58
C ASP A 11 17.00 14.84 6.26
N MET A 12 16.95 15.66 5.21
CA MET A 12 16.58 15.20 3.87
C MET A 12 17.58 14.16 3.33
N GLY A 13 18.88 14.34 3.57
CA GLY A 13 19.91 13.37 3.23
C GLY A 13 19.77 12.05 3.97
N ALA A 14 19.42 12.10 5.26
CA ALA A 14 19.13 10.92 6.07
C ALA A 14 17.90 10.17 5.55
N LEU A 15 16.82 10.88 5.25
CA LEU A 15 15.59 10.32 4.68
C LEU A 15 15.84 9.65 3.33
N LEU A 16 16.57 10.31 2.43
CA LEU A 16 16.94 9.75 1.13
C LEU A 16 17.82 8.52 1.26
N SER A 17 18.74 8.51 2.25
CA SER A 17 19.59 7.36 2.54
C SER A 17 18.77 6.18 3.07
N GLU A 18 17.76 6.44 3.88
CA GLU A 18 16.85 5.42 4.40
C GLU A 18 15.98 4.85 3.28
N MET A 19 15.41 5.70 2.44
CA MET A 19 14.67 5.28 1.25
C MET A 19 15.54 4.44 0.29
N ALA A 20 16.80 4.83 0.07
CA ALA A 20 17.72 4.07 -0.77
C ALA A 20 18.04 2.69 -0.18
N LYS A 21 18.17 2.58 1.15
CA LYS A 21 18.32 1.28 1.83
C LYS A 21 17.05 0.43 1.69
N GLU A 22 15.90 1.05 1.82
CA GLU A 22 14.63 0.37 1.60
C GLU A 22 14.55 -0.19 0.19
N VAL A 23 14.77 0.60 -0.83
CA VAL A 23 14.78 0.16 -2.23
C VAL A 23 15.79 -0.97 -2.47
N LYS A 24 16.97 -0.92 -1.85
CA LYS A 24 18.02 -1.94 -2.01
C LYS A 24 17.72 -3.25 -1.29
N ASN A 25 16.92 -3.23 -0.23
CA ASN A 25 16.62 -4.40 0.60
C ASN A 25 15.30 -5.11 0.25
N TYR A 26 14.56 -4.64 -0.74
CA TYR A 26 13.14 -4.92 -0.78
C TYR A 26 12.69 -6.04 -1.69
N GLU A 27 13.44 -6.43 -2.74
CA GLU A 27 12.74 -7.22 -3.73
C GLU A 27 13.58 -8.33 -4.35
N THR A 28 13.16 -9.56 -4.10
CA THR A 28 13.56 -10.69 -4.93
C THR A 28 12.50 -10.89 -6.01
N PHE A 29 12.87 -10.67 -7.26
CA PHE A 29 11.97 -10.89 -8.40
C PHE A 29 11.92 -12.37 -8.77
N ASP A 30 10.71 -12.88 -9.02
CA ASP A 30 10.48 -14.25 -9.48
C ASP A 30 10.03 -14.23 -10.94
N LEU A 31 11.00 -14.30 -11.84
CA LEU A 31 10.76 -14.28 -13.28
C LEU A 31 10.02 -15.54 -13.78
N GLU A 32 10.23 -16.68 -13.16
CA GLU A 32 9.56 -17.92 -13.55
C GLU A 32 8.07 -17.88 -13.16
N LEU A 33 7.77 -17.34 -11.99
CA LEU A 33 6.39 -17.12 -11.58
C LEU A 33 5.70 -16.07 -12.46
N ALA A 34 6.40 -14.99 -12.81
CA ALA A 34 5.88 -13.96 -13.72
C ALA A 34 5.50 -14.55 -15.08
N LYS A 35 6.33 -15.43 -15.66
CA LYS A 35 6.02 -16.15 -16.90
C LYS A 35 4.78 -17.03 -16.77
N LYS A 36 4.61 -17.74 -15.64
CA LYS A 36 3.42 -18.57 -15.39
C LYS A 36 2.17 -17.71 -15.31
N VAL A 37 2.23 -16.59 -14.58
CA VAL A 37 1.13 -15.62 -14.49
C VAL A 37 0.79 -15.06 -15.86
N ALA A 38 1.77 -14.61 -16.64
CA ALA A 38 1.55 -14.08 -17.99
C ALA A 38 0.89 -15.13 -18.91
N SER A 39 1.32 -16.38 -18.83
CA SER A 39 0.71 -17.49 -19.59
C SER A 39 -0.76 -17.69 -19.24
N GLU A 40 -1.10 -17.61 -17.95
CA GLU A 40 -2.49 -17.74 -17.52
C GLU A 40 -3.36 -16.57 -17.96
N LEU A 41 -2.84 -15.34 -17.90
CA LEU A 41 -3.54 -14.16 -18.41
C LEU A 41 -3.87 -14.30 -19.91
N LYS A 42 -2.94 -14.78 -20.70
CA LYS A 42 -3.19 -15.06 -22.13
C LYS A 42 -4.29 -16.08 -22.36
N LYS A 43 -4.38 -17.15 -21.54
CA LYS A 43 -5.49 -18.11 -21.61
C LYS A 43 -6.84 -17.45 -21.29
N LEU A 44 -6.84 -16.42 -20.45
CA LEU A 44 -8.00 -15.62 -20.12
C LEU A 44 -8.33 -14.55 -21.17
N LYS A 45 -7.64 -14.57 -22.31
CA LYS A 45 -7.76 -13.57 -23.39
C LYS A 45 -7.38 -12.15 -22.96
N LEU A 46 -6.57 -12.01 -21.92
CA LEU A 46 -5.98 -10.74 -21.57
C LEU A 46 -4.67 -10.55 -22.30
N THR A 47 -4.36 -9.30 -22.65
CA THR A 47 -3.11 -8.92 -23.30
C THR A 47 -2.19 -8.26 -22.26
N PRO A 48 -1.34 -9.03 -21.53
CA PRO A 48 -0.42 -8.44 -20.58
C PRO A 48 0.69 -7.70 -21.31
N ILE A 49 0.93 -6.45 -20.92
CA ILE A 49 2.08 -5.64 -21.36
C ILE A 49 3.27 -6.00 -20.47
N ASP A 50 3.04 -6.01 -19.17
CA ASP A 50 4.03 -6.37 -18.17
C ASP A 50 3.42 -7.20 -17.04
N VAL A 51 4.24 -8.08 -16.48
CA VAL A 51 3.92 -8.91 -15.32
C VAL A 51 5.13 -8.99 -14.43
N CYS A 52 5.01 -8.48 -13.21
CA CYS A 52 6.03 -8.51 -12.20
C CYS A 52 5.57 -9.33 -11.00
N CYS A 53 6.37 -10.30 -10.58
CA CYS A 53 6.19 -11.02 -9.32
C CYS A 53 7.41 -10.79 -8.45
N ARG A 54 7.19 -10.36 -7.21
CA ARG A 54 8.28 -10.03 -6.27
C ARG A 54 7.94 -10.43 -4.86
N TYR A 55 8.96 -10.67 -4.06
CA TYR A 55 8.83 -10.95 -2.63
C TYR A 55 9.48 -9.83 -1.82
N ASP A 56 8.83 -9.41 -0.75
CA ASP A 56 9.41 -8.49 0.20
C ASP A 56 10.38 -9.20 1.17
N LYS A 57 11.02 -8.43 2.05
CA LYS A 57 11.94 -8.94 3.07
C LYS A 57 11.32 -9.95 4.05
N PHE A 58 10.00 -10.03 4.10
CA PHE A 58 9.26 -10.98 4.93
C PHE A 58 8.78 -12.20 4.14
N GLY A 59 9.16 -12.32 2.87
CA GLY A 59 8.76 -13.38 1.97
C GLY A 59 7.29 -13.31 1.53
N ARG A 60 6.64 -12.13 1.64
CA ARG A 60 5.28 -11.92 1.12
C ARG A 60 5.34 -11.62 -0.36
N ILE A 61 4.41 -12.22 -1.10
CA ILE A 61 4.35 -12.03 -2.55
C ILE A 61 3.53 -10.81 -2.94
N PHE A 62 4.03 -10.10 -3.94
CA PHE A 62 3.33 -9.07 -4.68
C PHE A 62 3.31 -9.43 -6.15
N VAL A 63 2.16 -9.24 -6.78
CA VAL A 63 1.98 -9.48 -8.22
C VAL A 63 1.41 -8.22 -8.84
N GLU A 64 2.15 -7.65 -9.77
CA GLU A 64 1.74 -6.48 -10.55
C GLU A 64 1.54 -6.90 -12.00
N ILE A 65 0.44 -6.45 -12.58
CA ILE A 65 0.04 -6.79 -13.93
C ILE A 65 -0.38 -5.52 -14.65
N GLU A 66 0.16 -5.31 -15.83
CA GLU A 66 -0.32 -4.26 -16.74
C GLU A 66 -0.98 -4.90 -17.94
N VAL A 67 -2.23 -4.52 -18.21
CA VAL A 67 -3.02 -5.01 -19.34
C VAL A 67 -3.66 -3.88 -20.10
N THR A 68 -3.83 -4.07 -21.41
CA THR A 68 -4.60 -3.19 -22.31
C THR A 68 -5.79 -3.92 -22.89
N ASP A 69 -6.63 -3.17 -23.59
CA ASP A 69 -7.72 -3.69 -24.42
C ASP A 69 -8.71 -4.56 -23.66
N VAL A 70 -9.02 -4.18 -22.42
CA VAL A 70 -9.97 -4.89 -21.57
C VAL A 70 -10.97 -3.91 -20.94
N ASP A 71 -12.20 -4.34 -20.79
CA ASP A 71 -13.21 -3.60 -20.04
C ASP A 71 -13.10 -3.91 -18.54
N LYS A 72 -13.32 -2.89 -17.70
CA LYS A 72 -13.26 -3.03 -16.23
C LYS A 72 -14.24 -4.10 -15.73
N ASN A 73 -15.44 -4.15 -16.28
CA ASN A 73 -16.45 -5.14 -15.86
C ASN A 73 -16.03 -6.57 -16.24
N GLU A 74 -15.29 -6.74 -17.32
CA GLU A 74 -14.73 -8.03 -17.70
C GLU A 74 -13.62 -8.46 -16.73
N LEU A 75 -12.74 -7.55 -16.36
CA LEU A 75 -11.69 -7.82 -15.36
C LEU A 75 -12.27 -8.29 -14.03
N GLU A 76 -13.32 -7.64 -13.54
CA GLU A 76 -13.98 -8.01 -12.28
C GLU A 76 -14.60 -9.42 -12.35
N LYS A 77 -15.21 -9.79 -13.48
CA LYS A 77 -15.80 -11.12 -13.69
C LYS A 77 -14.77 -12.26 -13.73
N LEU A 78 -13.52 -11.97 -14.09
CA LEU A 78 -12.48 -13.00 -14.24
C LEU A 78 -12.01 -13.62 -12.92
N ASN A 79 -12.30 -12.98 -11.78
CA ASN A 79 -11.86 -13.40 -10.44
C ASN A 79 -10.35 -13.74 -10.40
N LEU A 80 -9.56 -12.78 -10.87
CA LEU A 80 -8.11 -12.93 -11.03
C LEU A 80 -7.42 -13.31 -9.70
N ALA A 81 -7.84 -12.70 -8.58
CA ALA A 81 -7.27 -13.00 -7.27
C ALA A 81 -7.30 -14.51 -6.96
N ARG A 82 -8.41 -15.18 -7.22
CA ARG A 82 -8.56 -16.63 -6.98
C ARG A 82 -7.68 -17.48 -7.91
N LYS A 83 -7.60 -17.10 -9.19
CA LYS A 83 -6.81 -17.82 -10.18
C LYS A 83 -5.32 -17.68 -9.92
N LEU A 84 -4.88 -16.45 -9.67
CA LEU A 84 -3.48 -16.17 -9.37
C LEU A 84 -3.04 -16.74 -8.03
N SER A 85 -3.92 -16.77 -7.02
CA SER A 85 -3.65 -17.43 -5.74
C SER A 85 -3.27 -18.92 -5.90
N LYS A 86 -3.86 -19.60 -6.88
CA LYS A 86 -3.51 -21.00 -7.17
C LYS A 86 -2.12 -21.13 -7.80
N ILE A 87 -1.77 -20.20 -8.69
CA ILE A 87 -0.48 -20.20 -9.40
C ILE A 87 0.65 -19.84 -8.44
N CYS A 88 0.42 -18.83 -7.60
CA CYS A 88 1.38 -18.38 -6.62
C CYS A 88 1.48 -19.31 -5.39
N ALA A 89 0.57 -20.29 -5.25
CA ALA A 89 0.42 -21.12 -4.04
C ALA A 89 0.28 -20.28 -2.75
N ARG A 90 -0.28 -19.07 -2.87
CA ARG A 90 -0.47 -18.07 -1.80
C ARG A 90 -1.84 -17.43 -1.95
N LYS A 91 -2.50 -17.13 -0.84
CA LYS A 91 -3.76 -16.38 -0.88
C LYS A 91 -3.48 -14.93 -1.19
N LEU A 92 -3.97 -14.45 -2.32
CA LEU A 92 -3.90 -13.04 -2.68
C LEU A 92 -5.16 -12.32 -2.25
N ASP A 93 -5.02 -11.08 -1.80
CA ASP A 93 -6.15 -10.22 -1.44
C ASP A 93 -6.77 -9.57 -2.68
N LEU A 94 -7.82 -8.80 -2.48
CA LEU A 94 -8.46 -8.05 -3.56
C LEU A 94 -7.45 -7.08 -4.19
N PRO A 95 -7.48 -6.96 -5.52
CA PRO A 95 -6.53 -6.11 -6.21
C PRO A 95 -6.80 -4.63 -5.97
N CYS A 96 -5.74 -3.85 -5.92
CA CYS A 96 -5.80 -2.43 -6.20
C CYS A 96 -5.73 -2.24 -7.72
N ILE A 97 -6.71 -1.59 -8.31
CA ILE A 97 -6.79 -1.37 -9.76
C ILE A 97 -6.71 0.13 -10.03
N SER A 98 -5.73 0.52 -10.82
CA SER A 98 -5.61 1.88 -11.36
C SER A 98 -5.69 1.83 -12.89
N TYR A 99 -6.19 2.93 -13.49
CA TYR A 99 -6.33 3.07 -14.92
C TYR A 99 -5.74 4.41 -15.36
N ALA A 100 -4.80 4.36 -16.28
CA ALA A 100 -4.20 5.53 -16.89
C ALA A 100 -3.70 5.18 -18.30
N GLU A 101 -3.79 6.11 -19.24
CA GLU A 101 -3.23 5.97 -20.59
C GLU A 101 -3.64 4.68 -21.31
N ASN A 102 -4.90 4.27 -21.16
CA ASN A 102 -5.46 3.02 -21.71
C ASN A 102 -4.82 1.72 -21.14
N ILE A 103 -4.14 1.80 -20.01
CA ILE A 103 -3.52 0.68 -19.31
C ILE A 103 -4.20 0.48 -17.96
N PHE A 104 -4.63 -0.74 -17.69
CA PHE A 104 -5.01 -1.18 -16.36
C PHE A 104 -3.78 -1.73 -15.64
N ARG A 105 -3.43 -1.09 -14.53
CA ARG A 105 -2.45 -1.62 -13.58
C ARG A 105 -3.17 -2.28 -12.42
N ILE A 106 -2.93 -3.55 -12.23
CA ILE A 106 -3.60 -4.40 -11.25
C ILE A 106 -2.54 -4.92 -10.29
N GLN A 107 -2.65 -4.57 -9.01
CA GLN A 107 -1.70 -4.98 -7.97
C GLN A 107 -2.39 -5.92 -6.99
N PHE A 108 -1.78 -7.05 -6.75
CA PHE A 108 -2.18 -8.02 -5.74
C PHE A 108 -1.11 -8.11 -4.67
N ALA A 109 -1.52 -8.15 -3.42
CA ALA A 109 -0.67 -8.45 -2.28
C ALA A 109 -1.10 -9.79 -1.66
N GLU A 110 -0.18 -10.47 -1.01
CA GLU A 110 -0.52 -11.64 -0.20
C GLU A 110 -1.46 -11.23 0.92
N LYS A 111 -2.56 -12.00 1.08
CA LYS A 111 -3.57 -11.73 2.09
C LYS A 111 -2.96 -11.81 3.48
N PRO A 112 -3.16 -10.80 4.33
CA PRO A 112 -2.70 -10.83 5.71
C PRO A 112 -3.23 -12.05 6.46
N ILE A 113 -2.38 -12.67 7.29
CA ILE A 113 -2.75 -13.82 8.13
C ILE A 113 -3.59 -13.34 9.32
N PHE A 114 -3.29 -12.14 9.81
CA PHE A 114 -3.98 -11.54 10.96
C PHE A 114 -5.01 -10.53 10.51
N ASN A 115 -6.15 -10.52 11.18
CA ASN A 115 -7.15 -9.48 11.06
C ASN A 115 -7.12 -8.62 12.33
N VAL A 116 -7.01 -7.31 12.17
CA VAL A 116 -6.94 -6.36 13.27
C VAL A 116 -8.30 -5.67 13.40
N GLN A 117 -8.88 -5.76 14.61
CA GLN A 117 -10.07 -4.97 14.96
C GLN A 117 -9.61 -3.80 15.82
N VAL A 118 -10.03 -2.61 15.43
CA VAL A 118 -9.64 -1.36 16.09
C VAL A 118 -10.82 -0.85 16.93
N GLY A 119 -10.59 -0.68 18.21
CA GLY A 119 -11.49 0.04 19.13
C GLY A 119 -10.93 1.42 19.40
N VAL A 120 -11.75 2.45 19.30
CA VAL A 120 -11.33 3.84 19.58
C VAL A 120 -12.15 4.40 20.72
N ALA A 121 -11.47 5.04 21.66
CA ALA A 121 -12.08 5.85 22.71
C ALA A 121 -11.34 7.19 22.79
N GLN A 122 -12.10 8.28 22.75
CA GLN A 122 -11.57 9.64 22.83
C GLN A 122 -12.29 10.39 23.95
N HIS A 123 -11.55 11.09 24.77
CA HIS A 123 -12.11 11.86 25.89
C HIS A 123 -11.71 13.34 25.78
N VAL A 124 -12.68 14.21 25.90
CA VAL A 124 -12.46 15.65 25.88
C VAL A 124 -12.23 16.16 27.32
N CYS A 125 -11.25 17.02 27.52
CA CYS A 125 -10.97 17.63 28.83
C CYS A 125 -12.20 18.39 29.35
N LYS A 126 -12.36 18.45 30.69
CA LYS A 126 -13.57 18.89 31.42
C LYS A 126 -14.23 20.19 30.93
N ASN A 127 -13.53 21.08 30.25
CA ASN A 127 -14.08 22.35 29.76
C ASN A 127 -13.87 22.51 28.22
N GLY A 128 -13.48 21.44 27.53
CA GLY A 128 -13.25 21.47 26.10
C GLY A 128 -14.48 21.01 25.32
N VAL A 129 -14.65 21.52 24.11
CA VAL A 129 -15.65 21.09 23.14
C VAL A 129 -15.03 20.14 22.12
N LEU A 130 -13.71 20.26 21.90
CA LEU A 130 -12.95 19.47 20.93
C LEU A 130 -11.71 18.90 21.60
N CYS A 131 -11.37 17.65 21.23
CA CYS A 131 -10.12 17.01 21.61
C CYS A 131 -9.00 17.45 20.64
N GLY A 132 -7.81 17.73 21.19
CA GLY A 132 -6.63 18.04 20.40
C GLY A 132 -6.03 16.81 19.74
N ASP A 133 -6.25 15.63 20.34
CA ASP A 133 -5.72 14.38 19.81
C ASP A 133 -6.49 13.95 18.56
N ASN A 134 -5.78 13.44 17.59
CA ASN A 134 -6.35 12.88 16.38
C ASN A 134 -5.78 11.49 16.12
N TYR A 135 -6.54 10.66 15.45
CA TYR A 135 -6.10 9.32 15.08
C TYR A 135 -6.59 8.98 13.68
N SER A 136 -5.82 8.17 13.00
CA SER A 136 -6.20 7.57 11.73
C SER A 136 -5.71 6.12 11.68
N TYR A 137 -6.44 5.28 10.99
CA TYR A 137 -5.98 3.93 10.69
C TYR A 137 -6.48 3.48 9.34
N PHE A 138 -5.63 2.80 8.60
CA PHE A 138 -5.95 2.29 7.29
C PHE A 138 -5.07 1.09 6.93
N ASN A 139 -5.53 0.29 5.97
CA ASN A 139 -4.69 -0.72 5.36
C ASN A 139 -3.93 -0.08 4.20
N ASP A 140 -2.62 -0.25 4.18
CA ASP A 140 -1.83 0.11 3.00
C ASP A 140 -2.03 -0.92 1.88
N GLY A 141 -1.68 -0.56 0.65
CA GLY A 141 -1.76 -1.47 -0.49
C GLY A 141 -0.86 -2.72 -0.38
N MET A 142 -0.03 -2.79 0.67
CA MET A 142 0.88 -3.90 0.95
C MET A 142 0.39 -4.83 2.06
N GLY A 143 -0.88 -4.70 2.45
CA GLY A 143 -1.50 -5.55 3.48
C GLY A 143 -1.01 -5.28 4.90
N ARG A 144 -0.50 -4.08 5.18
CA ARG A 144 -0.16 -3.64 6.53
C ARG A 144 -1.26 -2.75 7.08
N MET A 145 -1.58 -2.91 8.37
CA MET A 145 -2.40 -1.96 9.09
C MET A 145 -1.50 -0.84 9.62
N VAL A 146 -1.77 0.39 9.21
CA VAL A 146 -1.07 1.59 9.67
C VAL A 146 -1.96 2.30 10.69
N PHE A 147 -1.37 2.65 11.82
CA PHE A 147 -2.00 3.46 12.86
C PHE A 147 -1.22 4.75 13.01
N ILE A 148 -1.93 5.85 12.99
CA ILE A 148 -1.39 7.18 13.22
C ILE A 148 -2.12 7.75 14.42
N LEU A 149 -1.37 8.18 15.43
CA LEU A 149 -1.87 8.91 16.59
C LEU A 149 -1.12 10.23 16.65
N SER A 150 -1.86 11.33 16.67
CA SER A 150 -1.33 12.68 16.77
C SER A 150 -1.89 13.33 18.02
N ASP A 151 -1.00 13.84 18.88
CA ASP A 151 -1.33 14.60 20.07
C ASP A 151 -1.21 16.09 19.74
N GLY A 152 -2.33 16.80 19.77
CA GLY A 152 -2.39 18.23 19.53
C GLY A 152 -2.06 19.03 20.80
N MET A 153 -1.05 19.89 20.75
CA MET A 153 -0.64 20.70 21.90
C MET A 153 -1.69 21.75 22.25
N GLY A 154 -2.17 21.70 23.49
CA GLY A 154 -3.12 22.68 24.03
C GLY A 154 -4.56 22.19 24.09
N THR A 155 -5.51 23.12 24.08
CA THR A 155 -6.95 22.84 24.20
C THR A 155 -7.77 23.57 23.16
N GLY A 156 -8.90 23.00 22.76
CA GLY A 156 -9.86 23.63 21.85
C GLY A 156 -9.56 23.48 20.37
N GLY A 157 -10.21 24.32 19.54
CA GLY A 157 -10.19 24.19 18.10
C GLY A 157 -8.83 24.30 17.43
N ARG A 158 -7.91 25.06 18.02
CA ARG A 158 -6.54 25.21 17.50
C ARG A 158 -5.75 23.90 17.65
N ALA A 159 -5.81 23.29 18.82
CA ALA A 159 -5.18 21.99 19.06
C ALA A 159 -5.77 20.87 18.16
N ALA A 160 -7.09 20.91 17.92
CA ALA A 160 -7.74 19.97 17.02
C ALA A 160 -7.29 20.11 15.57
N VAL A 161 -7.00 21.33 15.10
CA VAL A 161 -6.46 21.58 13.75
C VAL A 161 -4.99 21.13 13.66
N GLU A 162 -4.18 21.44 14.68
CA GLU A 162 -2.78 21.03 14.74
C GLU A 162 -2.63 19.50 14.78
N GLY A 163 -3.50 18.81 15.52
CA GLY A 163 -3.51 17.34 15.59
C GLY A 163 -3.99 16.66 14.29
N ALA A 164 -4.69 17.39 13.42
CA ALA A 164 -5.23 16.86 12.16
C ALA A 164 -4.31 17.09 10.94
N MET A 165 -3.29 17.94 11.07
CA MET A 165 -2.28 18.18 10.03
C MET A 165 -1.12 17.18 10.10
#